data_e71b3303a7cadf91b475c3b3d47ccf8d
#
_entry.id   e71b3303a7cadf91b475c3b3d47ccf8d
#
_cell.length_a   1.000
_cell.length_b   1.000
_cell.length_c   1.000
_cell.angle_alpha   90.00
_cell.angle_beta   90.00
_cell.angle_gamma   90.00
#
_symmetry.space_group_name_H-M   'P 1'
#
loop_
_entity.id
_entity.type
_entity.pdbx_description
1 polymer ?
#
loop_
_entity_poly.entity_id
_entity_poly.type
_entity_poly.pdbx_seq_one_letter_code
_entity_poly.pdbx_strand_id
1 'polypeptide(L)'
;MIIKQIWTANAYRNFNYLIACAETGEALAVDPLDHAKCLQAAAAAGWRITQILNTHEHRDHTGGNAAMVASTGAVVLAHRNAKDRIPEMGRGLGAGDLVRVGKSVELEVLDTPGHTMSHVCLLAHTDQPALFCGDTLFNAGAGNCHNGGHPDALYQTFSAQLARLQPGTLVYPGHDYIENNLRFTLSREPDNRRAREMLDELKG
;
A
#
# COMPACT_ATOMS: atom_id res chain seq x y z
N MET A 1 -1.90 -13.41 10.70
CA MET A 1 -1.39 -12.09 10.24
C MET A 1 -1.94 -10.99 11.13
N ILE A 2 -1.11 -10.03 11.54
CA ILE A 2 -1.54 -8.83 12.29
C ILE A 2 -1.19 -7.61 11.44
N ILE A 3 -2.14 -6.69 11.26
CA ILE A 3 -1.96 -5.47 10.47
C ILE A 3 -2.03 -4.27 11.41
N LYS A 4 -1.05 -3.37 11.32
CA LYS A 4 -1.04 -2.08 12.00
C LYS A 4 -0.99 -0.97 10.96
N GLN A 5 -2.04 -0.20 10.84
CA GLN A 5 -2.07 1.03 10.06
C GLN A 5 -1.48 2.18 10.88
N ILE A 6 -0.64 2.99 10.26
CA ILE A 6 0.07 4.11 10.87
C ILE A 6 -0.26 5.37 10.06
N TRP A 7 -0.99 6.29 10.69
CA TRP A 7 -1.27 7.59 10.14
C TRP A 7 -0.05 8.52 10.29
N THR A 8 0.48 9.01 9.17
CA THR A 8 1.68 9.87 9.21
C THR A 8 1.37 11.30 9.65
N ALA A 9 0.14 11.77 9.45
CA ALA A 9 -0.30 13.16 9.70
C ALA A 9 0.50 14.21 8.90
N ASN A 10 1.07 13.83 7.76
CA ASN A 10 1.77 14.75 6.87
C ASN A 10 0.82 15.41 5.86
N ALA A 11 1.33 16.36 5.07
CA ALA A 11 0.54 17.08 4.06
C ALA A 11 0.03 16.18 2.92
N TYR A 12 0.71 15.07 2.64
CA TYR A 12 0.30 14.08 1.63
C TYR A 12 -0.74 13.09 2.15
N ARG A 13 -1.03 13.10 3.48
CA ARG A 13 -2.00 12.21 4.11
C ARG A 13 -1.67 10.73 3.92
N ASN A 14 -0.38 10.36 3.98
CA ASN A 14 0.06 8.98 3.80
C ASN A 14 -0.37 8.06 4.96
N PHE A 15 -0.66 6.82 4.59
CA PHE A 15 -0.64 5.68 5.50
C PHE A 15 0.64 4.88 5.31
N ASN A 16 1.24 4.43 6.40
CA ASN A 16 2.23 3.37 6.41
C ASN A 16 1.63 2.14 7.08
N TYR A 17 2.11 0.94 6.76
CA TYR A 17 1.59 -0.28 7.38
C TYR A 17 2.72 -1.15 7.93
N LEU A 18 2.42 -1.85 9.03
CA LEU A 18 3.21 -2.99 9.47
C LEU A 18 2.34 -4.24 9.36
N ILE A 19 2.90 -5.27 8.71
CA ILE A 19 2.27 -6.58 8.58
C ILE A 19 3.14 -7.58 9.33
N ALA A 20 2.65 -8.11 10.44
CA ALA A 20 3.42 -8.95 11.33
C ALA A 20 2.92 -10.40 11.38
N CYS A 21 3.87 -11.32 11.49
CA CYS A 21 3.63 -12.71 11.84
C CYS A 21 3.40 -12.85 13.34
N ALA A 22 2.22 -13.29 13.75
CA ALA A 22 1.88 -13.47 15.16
C ALA A 22 2.76 -14.51 15.87
N GLU A 23 3.33 -15.47 15.13
CA GLU A 23 4.14 -16.56 15.70
C GLU A 23 5.59 -16.14 15.96
N THR A 24 6.15 -15.27 15.11
CA THR A 24 7.59 -14.95 15.17
C THR A 24 7.89 -13.52 15.58
N GLY A 25 6.91 -12.63 15.52
CA GLY A 25 7.09 -11.18 15.71
C GLY A 25 7.87 -10.52 14.56
N GLU A 26 8.19 -11.24 13.48
CA GLU A 26 8.75 -10.63 12.28
C GLU A 26 7.70 -9.80 11.56
N ALA A 27 8.13 -8.65 11.04
CA ALA A 27 7.25 -7.70 10.37
C ALA A 27 7.81 -7.20 9.04
N LEU A 28 6.89 -6.94 8.10
CA LEU A 28 7.10 -6.20 6.87
C LEU A 28 6.55 -4.78 7.07
N ALA A 29 7.36 -3.77 6.75
CA ALA A 29 6.90 -2.39 6.67
C ALA A 29 6.55 -2.04 5.22
N VAL A 30 5.31 -1.57 4.98
CA VAL A 30 4.85 -1.13 3.65
C VAL A 30 4.90 0.38 3.60
N ASP A 31 5.62 0.90 2.60
CA ASP A 31 5.81 2.33 2.31
C ASP A 31 6.17 3.18 3.55
N PRO A 32 7.24 2.85 4.29
CA PRO A 32 7.52 3.41 5.61
C PRO A 32 8.10 4.84 5.54
N LEU A 33 7.37 5.80 4.95
CA LEU A 33 7.78 7.19 4.86
C LEU A 33 8.13 7.77 6.24
N ASP A 34 7.24 7.61 7.20
CA ASP A 34 7.48 7.96 8.60
C ASP A 34 8.12 6.76 9.33
N HIS A 35 9.41 6.54 9.04
CA HIS A 35 10.17 5.45 9.62
C HIS A 35 10.17 5.48 11.16
N ALA A 36 10.16 6.67 11.77
CA ALA A 36 10.18 6.81 13.21
C ALA A 36 8.90 6.27 13.86
N LYS A 37 7.72 6.62 13.31
CA LYS A 37 6.44 6.05 13.77
C LYS A 37 6.36 4.54 13.53
N CYS A 38 6.89 4.04 12.40
CA CYS A 38 6.93 2.61 12.12
C CYS A 38 7.81 1.86 13.14
N LEU A 39 9.01 2.36 13.45
CA LEU A 39 9.89 1.80 14.45
C LEU A 39 9.26 1.82 15.85
N GLN A 40 8.65 2.94 16.22
CA GLN A 40 7.96 3.06 17.51
C GLN A 40 6.79 2.06 17.64
N ALA A 41 5.99 1.93 16.58
CA ALA A 41 4.86 0.99 16.55
C ALA A 41 5.33 -0.47 16.63
N ALA A 42 6.40 -0.83 15.92
CA ALA A 42 6.99 -2.16 15.97
C ALA A 42 7.55 -2.47 17.36
N ALA A 43 8.30 -1.53 17.96
CA ALA A 43 8.87 -1.70 19.30
C ALA A 43 7.77 -1.87 20.38
N ALA A 44 6.71 -1.06 20.33
CA ALA A 44 5.57 -1.15 21.25
C ALA A 44 4.83 -2.49 21.15
N ALA A 45 4.84 -3.13 19.97
CA ALA A 45 4.21 -4.44 19.74
C ALA A 45 5.18 -5.63 19.93
N GLY A 46 6.46 -5.38 20.20
CA GLY A 46 7.50 -6.41 20.31
C GLY A 46 7.82 -7.04 18.93
N TRP A 47 7.64 -6.31 17.84
CA TRP A 47 7.91 -6.78 16.48
C TRP A 47 9.29 -6.36 15.99
N ARG A 48 9.86 -7.17 15.10
CA ARG A 48 11.14 -6.92 14.43
C ARG A 48 10.89 -6.74 12.94
N ILE A 49 11.12 -5.54 12.43
CA ILE A 49 11.00 -5.24 11.00
C ILE A 49 12.19 -5.89 10.29
N THR A 50 11.92 -6.86 9.42
CA THR A 50 12.92 -7.61 8.64
C THR A 50 12.88 -7.30 7.16
N GLN A 51 11.78 -6.73 6.70
CA GLN A 51 11.56 -6.40 5.31
C GLN A 51 10.84 -5.05 5.19
N ILE A 52 11.11 -4.34 4.11
CA ILE A 52 10.40 -3.15 3.65
C ILE A 52 9.83 -3.47 2.29
N LEU A 53 8.57 -3.16 2.02
CA LEU A 53 8.02 -3.13 0.68
C LEU A 53 7.73 -1.69 0.29
N ASN A 54 8.20 -1.27 -0.88
CA ASN A 54 7.66 -0.10 -1.55
C ASN A 54 6.70 -0.54 -2.65
N THR A 55 5.48 -0.04 -2.58
CA THR A 55 4.47 -0.31 -3.62
C THR A 55 4.90 0.28 -4.96
N HIS A 56 5.54 1.44 -4.93
CA HIS A 56 6.10 2.13 -6.09
C HIS A 56 7.23 3.10 -5.70
N GLU A 57 7.81 3.78 -6.67
CA GLU A 57 9.03 4.57 -6.53
C GLU A 57 8.86 6.02 -6.08
N HIS A 58 7.65 6.53 -5.83
CA HIS A 58 7.48 7.92 -5.42
C HIS A 58 8.09 8.20 -4.03
N ARG A 59 8.62 9.41 -3.87
CA ARG A 59 9.43 9.79 -2.69
C ARG A 59 8.65 9.77 -1.39
N ASP A 60 7.36 10.02 -1.45
CA ASP A 60 6.45 9.96 -0.30
C ASP A 60 6.06 8.51 0.10
N HIS A 61 6.58 7.50 -0.59
CA HIS A 61 6.52 6.08 -0.21
C HIS A 61 7.91 5.53 0.16
N THR A 62 8.97 6.05 -0.50
CA THR A 62 10.34 5.53 -0.35
C THR A 62 11.23 6.35 0.59
N GLY A 63 10.82 7.58 0.95
CA GLY A 63 11.68 8.54 1.65
C GLY A 63 12.18 8.10 3.02
N GLY A 64 11.56 7.13 3.67
CA GLY A 64 12.00 6.56 4.95
C GLY A 64 12.93 5.35 4.82
N ASN A 65 13.16 4.81 3.62
CA ASN A 65 13.90 3.56 3.41
C ASN A 65 15.30 3.57 4.03
N ALA A 66 16.12 4.55 3.69
CA ALA A 66 17.51 4.62 4.15
C ALA A 66 17.61 4.59 5.69
N ALA A 67 16.76 5.39 6.37
CA ALA A 67 16.72 5.43 7.82
C ALA A 67 16.19 4.13 8.43
N MET A 68 15.18 3.50 7.79
CA MET A 68 14.65 2.21 8.22
C MET A 68 15.69 1.11 8.06
N VAL A 69 16.37 1.02 6.91
CA VAL A 69 17.45 0.06 6.66
C VAL A 69 18.59 0.24 7.66
N ALA A 70 19.02 1.48 7.90
CA ALA A 70 20.09 1.77 8.87
C ALA A 70 19.73 1.32 10.29
N SER A 71 18.43 1.40 10.66
CA SER A 71 17.96 1.05 12.02
C SER A 71 17.69 -0.44 12.20
N THR A 72 17.34 -1.17 11.13
CA THR A 72 16.82 -2.54 11.24
C THR A 72 17.63 -3.60 10.46
N GLY A 73 18.39 -3.17 9.47
CA GLY A 73 19.00 -4.08 8.49
C GLY A 73 17.98 -4.75 7.55
N ALA A 74 16.74 -4.23 7.49
CA ALA A 74 15.66 -4.80 6.68
C ALA A 74 15.99 -4.78 5.19
N VAL A 75 15.57 -5.82 4.46
CA VAL A 75 15.70 -5.91 3.01
C VAL A 75 14.59 -5.13 2.34
N VAL A 76 14.91 -4.25 1.40
CA VAL A 76 13.93 -3.49 0.61
C VAL A 76 13.47 -4.31 -0.59
N LEU A 77 12.16 -4.48 -0.70
CA LEU A 77 11.46 -5.14 -1.79
C LEU A 77 10.66 -4.10 -2.58
N ALA A 78 10.68 -4.18 -3.89
CA ALA A 78 9.85 -3.36 -4.77
C ALA A 78 9.71 -4.03 -6.13
N HIS A 79 8.88 -3.43 -7.02
CA HIS A 79 8.80 -3.92 -8.40
C HIS A 79 10.19 -3.97 -9.05
N ARG A 80 10.50 -5.07 -9.77
CA ARG A 80 11.84 -5.30 -10.34
C ARG A 80 12.33 -4.17 -11.25
N ASN A 81 11.42 -3.47 -11.92
CA ASN A 81 11.75 -2.35 -12.81
C ASN A 81 11.97 -1.02 -12.06
N ALA A 82 11.81 -0.99 -10.73
CA ALA A 82 12.05 0.20 -9.90
C ALA A 82 13.51 0.30 -9.40
N LYS A 83 14.38 -0.65 -9.74
CA LYS A 83 15.74 -0.77 -9.18
C LYS A 83 16.58 0.52 -9.27
N ASP A 84 16.50 1.21 -10.40
CA ASP A 84 17.28 2.44 -10.60
C ASP A 84 16.67 3.69 -9.92
N ARG A 85 15.45 3.55 -9.39
CA ARG A 85 14.69 4.61 -8.72
C ARG A 85 14.60 4.42 -7.21
N ILE A 86 14.86 3.21 -6.72
CA ILE A 86 14.89 2.84 -5.29
C ILE A 86 16.27 2.29 -4.96
N PRO A 87 17.22 3.15 -4.55
CA PRO A 87 18.65 2.77 -4.39
C PRO A 87 18.87 1.63 -3.41
N GLU A 88 18.09 1.56 -2.32
CA GLU A 88 18.22 0.54 -1.28
C GLU A 88 17.63 -0.83 -1.68
N MET A 89 17.05 -0.95 -2.87
CA MET A 89 16.34 -2.17 -3.27
C MET A 89 17.24 -3.40 -3.31
N GLY A 90 16.98 -4.36 -2.42
CA GLY A 90 17.68 -5.64 -2.32
C GLY A 90 17.00 -6.79 -3.07
N ARG A 91 15.67 -6.71 -3.29
CA ARG A 91 14.91 -7.76 -4.00
C ARG A 91 13.87 -7.16 -4.93
N GLY A 92 13.94 -7.55 -6.22
CA GLY A 92 12.92 -7.22 -7.23
C GLY A 92 11.77 -8.20 -7.23
N LEU A 93 10.53 -7.67 -7.32
CA LEU A 93 9.29 -8.44 -7.34
C LEU A 93 8.58 -8.32 -8.69
N GLY A 94 7.72 -9.29 -8.99
CA GLY A 94 6.82 -9.30 -10.15
C GLY A 94 5.54 -10.10 -9.86
N ALA A 95 4.64 -10.13 -10.82
CA ALA A 95 3.36 -10.84 -10.69
C ALA A 95 3.55 -12.30 -10.25
N GLY A 96 2.76 -12.73 -9.25
CA GLY A 96 2.77 -14.10 -8.71
C GLY A 96 3.92 -14.42 -7.75
N ASP A 97 4.86 -13.48 -7.53
CA ASP A 97 5.85 -13.66 -6.47
C ASP A 97 5.17 -13.68 -5.10
N LEU A 98 5.79 -14.37 -4.14
CA LEU A 98 5.30 -14.43 -2.77
C LEU A 98 6.27 -13.69 -1.83
N VAL A 99 5.71 -12.80 -1.02
CA VAL A 99 6.39 -12.15 0.11
C VAL A 99 5.99 -12.88 1.39
N ARG A 100 6.97 -13.54 2.03
CA ARG A 100 6.77 -14.27 3.27
C ARG A 100 7.26 -13.44 4.44
N VAL A 101 6.44 -13.34 5.50
CA VAL A 101 6.79 -12.66 6.75
C VAL A 101 6.69 -13.65 7.90
N GLY A 102 7.81 -13.96 8.52
CA GLY A 102 7.89 -15.01 9.52
C GLY A 102 7.44 -16.37 8.96
N LYS A 103 6.70 -17.12 9.77
CA LYS A 103 6.30 -18.50 9.44
C LYS A 103 4.94 -18.63 8.76
N SER A 104 4.00 -17.74 9.08
CA SER A 104 2.58 -17.93 8.76
C SER A 104 1.96 -16.80 7.93
N VAL A 105 2.72 -15.79 7.52
CA VAL A 105 2.21 -14.72 6.65
C VAL A 105 2.78 -14.89 5.25
N GLU A 106 1.88 -14.98 4.27
CA GLU A 106 2.21 -15.05 2.86
C GLU A 106 1.33 -14.05 2.09
N LEU A 107 1.96 -13.25 1.26
CA LEU A 107 1.32 -12.19 0.48
C LEU A 107 1.69 -12.37 -0.99
N GLU A 108 0.68 -12.49 -1.85
CA GLU A 108 0.87 -12.56 -3.29
C GLU A 108 1.15 -11.16 -3.85
N VAL A 109 2.11 -11.07 -4.75
CA VAL A 109 2.44 -9.84 -5.47
C VAL A 109 1.59 -9.76 -6.74
N LEU A 110 0.80 -8.70 -6.85
CA LEU A 110 0.12 -8.31 -8.07
C LEU A 110 0.95 -7.24 -8.76
N ASP A 111 1.28 -7.42 -10.03
CA ASP A 111 1.87 -6.37 -10.88
C ASP A 111 0.75 -5.45 -11.34
N THR A 112 0.76 -4.20 -10.88
CA THR A 112 -0.35 -3.26 -11.00
C THR A 112 0.09 -1.94 -11.65
N PRO A 113 0.60 -1.97 -12.90
CA PRO A 113 1.02 -0.76 -13.58
C PRO A 113 -0.16 0.20 -13.80
N GLY A 114 0.13 1.50 -13.74
CA GLY A 114 -0.88 2.52 -14.01
C GLY A 114 -0.60 3.83 -13.32
N HIS A 115 -0.62 3.90 -12.00
CA HIS A 115 -0.20 5.08 -11.24
C HIS A 115 1.28 5.40 -11.49
N THR A 116 2.14 4.39 -11.39
CA THR A 116 3.45 4.30 -12.03
C THR A 116 3.53 3.00 -12.81
N MET A 117 4.54 2.86 -13.70
CA MET A 117 4.72 1.62 -14.47
C MET A 117 5.49 0.54 -13.70
N SER A 118 5.97 0.87 -12.50
CA SER A 118 6.69 -0.04 -11.59
C SER A 118 5.96 -0.16 -10.26
N HIS A 119 4.64 -0.43 -10.31
CA HIS A 119 3.77 -0.52 -9.15
C HIS A 119 3.42 -1.97 -8.82
N VAL A 120 3.40 -2.33 -7.54
CA VAL A 120 2.90 -3.61 -7.04
C VAL A 120 1.86 -3.41 -5.94
N CYS A 121 0.85 -4.28 -5.92
CA CYS A 121 -0.01 -4.48 -4.76
C CYS A 121 0.37 -5.80 -4.07
N LEU A 122 0.07 -5.91 -2.77
CA LEU A 122 0.15 -7.17 -2.03
C LEU A 122 -1.25 -7.65 -1.66
N LEU A 123 -1.55 -8.90 -1.99
CA LEU A 123 -2.83 -9.55 -1.66
C LEU A 123 -2.61 -10.66 -0.64
N ALA A 124 -3.27 -10.57 0.50
CA ALA A 124 -3.34 -11.64 1.50
C ALA A 124 -4.58 -12.49 1.27
N HIS A 125 -4.39 -13.80 1.06
CA HIS A 125 -5.45 -14.80 0.93
C HIS A 125 -5.75 -15.42 2.30
N THR A 126 -6.36 -14.65 3.18
CA THR A 126 -6.78 -15.11 4.51
C THR A 126 -8.31 -15.17 4.58
N ASP A 127 -8.89 -15.65 5.69
CA ASP A 127 -10.37 -15.67 5.90
C ASP A 127 -11.00 -14.28 5.67
N GLN A 128 -10.27 -13.22 6.01
CA GLN A 128 -10.57 -11.85 5.63
C GLN A 128 -9.49 -11.37 4.65
N PRO A 129 -9.72 -11.44 3.32
CA PRO A 129 -8.71 -11.00 2.35
C PRO A 129 -8.35 -9.53 2.50
N ALA A 130 -7.10 -9.19 2.25
CA ALA A 130 -6.58 -7.83 2.41
C ALA A 130 -5.66 -7.45 1.24
N LEU A 131 -5.91 -6.28 0.65
CA LEU A 131 -5.11 -5.71 -0.44
C LEU A 131 -4.38 -4.46 0.05
N PHE A 132 -3.06 -4.49 0.03
CA PHE A 132 -2.22 -3.31 0.22
C PHE A 132 -1.90 -2.75 -1.16
N CYS A 133 -2.56 -1.66 -1.52
CA CYS A 133 -2.64 -1.23 -2.92
C CYS A 133 -1.90 0.07 -3.24
N GLY A 134 -1.15 0.64 -2.30
CA GLY A 134 -0.45 1.90 -2.53
C GLY A 134 -1.37 2.92 -3.20
N ASP A 135 -0.91 3.44 -4.33
CA ASP A 135 -1.63 4.48 -5.07
C ASP A 135 -2.39 3.96 -6.30
N THR A 136 -2.58 2.64 -6.42
CA THR A 136 -3.45 2.08 -7.46
C THR A 136 -4.91 2.34 -7.15
N LEU A 137 -5.38 2.00 -5.94
CA LEU A 137 -6.76 2.12 -5.49
C LEU A 137 -6.83 2.88 -4.16
N PHE A 138 -7.69 3.88 -4.09
CA PHE A 138 -8.02 4.60 -2.87
C PHE A 138 -9.46 4.33 -2.43
N ASN A 139 -9.80 4.76 -1.23
CA ASN A 139 -11.18 4.84 -0.80
C ASN A 139 -11.96 5.78 -1.74
N ALA A 140 -12.93 5.21 -2.46
CA ALA A 140 -13.75 5.89 -3.46
C ALA A 140 -12.97 6.56 -4.62
N GLY A 141 -11.79 6.06 -4.98
CA GLY A 141 -10.99 6.66 -6.05
C GLY A 141 -9.79 5.82 -6.48
N ALA A 142 -9.01 6.37 -7.38
CA ALA A 142 -7.79 5.78 -7.94
C ALA A 142 -6.67 6.80 -7.98
N GLY A 143 -5.42 6.33 -8.03
CA GLY A 143 -4.26 7.18 -8.25
C GLY A 143 -4.29 7.88 -9.60
N ASN A 144 -3.66 9.05 -9.70
CA ASN A 144 -3.43 9.70 -10.98
C ASN A 144 -2.26 9.04 -11.73
N CYS A 145 -2.08 9.39 -13.01
CA CYS A 145 -1.02 8.83 -13.85
C CYS A 145 -0.01 9.90 -14.32
N HIS A 146 0.05 11.07 -13.64
CA HIS A 146 0.83 12.21 -14.15
C HIS A 146 2.35 12.03 -14.00
N ASN A 147 2.79 11.23 -13.01
CA ASN A 147 4.19 11.09 -12.66
C ASN A 147 4.70 9.66 -12.94
N GLY A 148 4.88 9.35 -14.22
CA GLY A 148 5.43 8.05 -14.64
C GLY A 148 4.41 6.94 -14.83
N GLY A 149 3.11 7.29 -14.87
CA GLY A 149 2.02 6.36 -15.08
C GLY A 149 1.41 6.41 -16.49
N HIS A 150 0.39 5.56 -16.70
CA HIS A 150 -0.36 5.49 -17.95
C HIS A 150 -1.83 5.10 -17.67
N PRO A 151 -2.82 5.91 -18.13
CA PRO A 151 -4.23 5.67 -17.84
C PRO A 151 -4.76 4.34 -18.37
N ASP A 152 -4.36 3.93 -19.58
CA ASP A 152 -4.81 2.64 -20.13
C ASP A 152 -4.25 1.46 -19.35
N ALA A 153 -3.01 1.56 -18.84
CA ALA A 153 -2.43 0.54 -17.96
C ALA A 153 -3.20 0.47 -16.64
N LEU A 154 -3.55 1.62 -16.06
CA LEU A 154 -4.36 1.66 -14.84
C LEU A 154 -5.74 1.03 -15.08
N TYR A 155 -6.40 1.36 -16.19
CA TYR A 155 -7.66 0.75 -16.57
C TYR A 155 -7.55 -0.78 -16.71
N GLN A 156 -6.49 -1.30 -17.34
CA GLN A 156 -6.25 -2.74 -17.45
C GLN A 156 -6.02 -3.39 -16.09
N THR A 157 -5.26 -2.73 -15.20
CA THR A 157 -5.09 -3.19 -13.82
C THR A 157 -6.44 -3.33 -13.11
N PHE A 158 -7.31 -2.34 -13.21
CA PHE A 158 -8.65 -2.40 -12.62
C PHE A 158 -9.50 -3.51 -13.23
N SER A 159 -9.63 -3.54 -14.56
CA SER A 159 -10.55 -4.45 -15.26
C SER A 159 -10.10 -5.92 -15.21
N ALA A 160 -8.79 -6.17 -15.31
CA ALA A 160 -8.25 -7.53 -15.37
C ALA A 160 -7.94 -8.13 -13.99
N GLN A 161 -7.63 -7.31 -12.98
CA GLN A 161 -7.19 -7.79 -11.68
C GLN A 161 -8.11 -7.34 -10.55
N LEU A 162 -8.28 -6.03 -10.31
CA LEU A 162 -9.01 -5.55 -9.13
C LEU A 162 -10.50 -5.90 -9.17
N ALA A 163 -11.12 -5.89 -10.36
CA ALA A 163 -12.52 -6.29 -10.54
C ALA A 163 -12.78 -7.77 -10.23
N ARG A 164 -11.74 -8.59 -10.08
CA ARG A 164 -11.81 -10.02 -9.77
C ARG A 164 -11.54 -10.35 -8.30
N LEU A 165 -11.23 -9.34 -7.49
CA LEU A 165 -11.03 -9.55 -6.06
C LEU A 165 -12.30 -10.08 -5.42
N GLN A 166 -12.13 -10.90 -4.39
CA GLN A 166 -13.26 -11.42 -3.63
C GLN A 166 -14.06 -10.29 -2.99
N PRO A 167 -15.39 -10.32 -3.03
CA PRO A 167 -16.22 -9.40 -2.27
C PRO A 167 -15.81 -9.40 -0.79
N GLY A 168 -15.73 -8.19 -0.18
CA GLY A 168 -15.30 -8.05 1.20
C GLY A 168 -13.78 -7.98 1.40
N THR A 169 -12.96 -8.01 0.33
CA THR A 169 -11.53 -7.73 0.44
C THR A 169 -11.32 -6.36 1.07
N LEU A 170 -10.59 -6.29 2.20
CA LEU A 170 -10.22 -5.04 2.84
C LEU A 170 -9.14 -4.33 2.02
N VAL A 171 -9.32 -3.03 1.81
CA VAL A 171 -8.41 -2.20 1.02
C VAL A 171 -7.58 -1.31 1.93
N TYR A 172 -6.26 -1.38 1.79
CA TYR A 172 -5.27 -0.59 2.52
C TYR A 172 -4.50 0.32 1.56
N PRO A 173 -4.99 1.54 1.30
CA PRO A 173 -4.42 2.47 0.33
C PRO A 173 -3.19 3.21 0.87
N GLY A 174 -2.43 3.85 -0.04
CA GLY A 174 -1.28 4.69 0.33
C GLY A 174 -1.67 6.00 1.01
N HIS A 175 -2.86 6.53 0.74
CA HIS A 175 -3.31 7.84 1.23
C HIS A 175 -4.77 7.86 1.68
N ASP A 176 -5.09 8.81 2.56
CA ASP A 176 -6.44 9.15 2.94
C ASP A 176 -6.98 10.31 2.09
N TYR A 177 -7.54 9.97 0.93
CA TYR A 177 -8.17 10.94 0.03
C TYR A 177 -9.70 10.78 -0.05
N ILE A 178 -10.30 10.07 0.90
CA ILE A 178 -11.71 9.69 0.84
C ILE A 178 -12.65 10.88 0.63
N GLU A 179 -12.48 11.96 1.38
CA GLU A 179 -13.34 13.14 1.26
C GLU A 179 -13.25 13.77 -0.13
N ASN A 180 -12.03 13.97 -0.63
CA ASN A 180 -11.79 14.55 -1.95
C ASN A 180 -12.36 13.65 -3.05
N ASN A 181 -12.17 12.33 -2.93
CA ASN A 181 -12.65 11.36 -3.89
C ASN A 181 -14.19 11.30 -3.92
N LEU A 182 -14.85 11.33 -2.76
CA LEU A 182 -16.31 11.37 -2.68
C LEU A 182 -16.90 12.66 -3.28
N ARG A 183 -16.25 13.81 -3.05
CA ARG A 183 -16.64 15.08 -3.69
C ARG A 183 -16.49 15.00 -5.20
N PHE A 184 -15.43 14.41 -5.71
CA PHE A 184 -15.24 14.16 -7.15
C PHE A 184 -16.31 13.21 -7.68
N THR A 185 -16.59 12.10 -7.01
CA THR A 185 -17.65 11.15 -7.38
C THR A 185 -18.99 11.88 -7.52
N LEU A 186 -19.37 12.67 -6.52
CA LEU A 186 -20.64 13.42 -6.55
C LEU A 186 -20.68 14.53 -7.61
N SER A 187 -19.53 15.04 -8.06
CA SER A 187 -19.47 15.96 -9.19
C SER A 187 -19.78 15.29 -10.54
N ARG A 188 -19.52 13.98 -10.65
CA ARG A 188 -19.76 13.16 -11.85
C ARG A 188 -21.07 12.39 -11.79
N GLU A 189 -21.47 12.00 -10.58
CA GLU A 189 -22.65 11.19 -10.27
C GLU A 189 -23.46 11.88 -9.16
N PRO A 190 -24.18 12.99 -9.46
CA PRO A 190 -24.89 13.77 -8.44
C PRO A 190 -25.93 12.97 -7.64
N ASP A 191 -26.48 11.91 -8.25
CA ASP A 191 -27.51 11.05 -7.66
C ASP A 191 -26.95 9.84 -6.91
N ASN A 192 -25.62 9.71 -6.77
CA ASN A 192 -24.98 8.62 -6.02
C ASN A 192 -25.25 8.79 -4.52
N ARG A 193 -26.29 8.11 -4.04
CA ARG A 193 -26.72 8.17 -2.63
C ARG A 193 -25.65 7.69 -1.68
N ARG A 194 -24.96 6.57 -2.02
CA ARG A 194 -23.95 5.98 -1.15
C ARG A 194 -22.77 6.92 -0.95
N ALA A 195 -22.29 7.56 -2.02
CA ALA A 195 -21.23 8.54 -1.93
C ALA A 195 -21.62 9.75 -1.05
N ARG A 196 -22.88 10.18 -1.13
CA ARG A 196 -23.41 11.28 -0.30
C ARG A 196 -23.45 10.89 1.18
N GLU A 197 -24.02 9.73 1.48
CA GLU A 197 -24.09 9.19 2.84
C GLU A 197 -22.69 9.10 3.47
N MET A 198 -21.74 8.49 2.76
CA MET A 198 -20.35 8.38 3.24
C MET A 198 -19.70 9.75 3.45
N LEU A 199 -19.96 10.73 2.57
CA LEU A 199 -19.40 12.08 2.74
C LEU A 199 -20.01 12.80 3.96
N ASP A 200 -21.28 12.55 4.27
CA ASP A 200 -21.93 13.13 5.46
C ASP A 200 -21.47 12.42 6.75
N GLU A 201 -21.22 11.11 6.73
CA GLU A 201 -20.61 10.36 7.84
C GLU A 201 -19.22 10.90 8.23
N LEU A 202 -18.44 11.42 7.26
CA LEU A 202 -17.10 11.97 7.54
C LEU A 202 -17.12 13.34 8.25
N LYS A 203 -18.27 14.01 8.30
CA LYS A 203 -18.43 15.35 8.92
C LYS A 203 -18.89 15.30 10.38
N GLY A 204 -19.39 14.16 10.83
CA GLY A 204 -19.90 13.92 12.19
C GLY A 204 -18.90 13.36 13.12
#